data_39cd135c8bb20e2ec5b4ddb38a6f0e85
#
_entry.id   39cd135c8bb20e2ec5b4ddb38a6f0e85
#
_cell.length_a   1.000
_cell.length_b   1.000
_cell.length_c   1.000
_cell.angle_alpha   90.00
_cell.angle_beta   90.00
_cell.angle_gamma   90.00
#
_symmetry.space_group_name_H-M   'P 1'
#
loop_
_entity.id
_entity.type
_entity.pdbx_description
1 polymer ?
#
loop_
_entity_poly.entity_id
_entity_poly.type
_entity_poly.pdbx_seq_one_letter_code
_entity_poly.pdbx_strand_id
1 'polypeptide(L)'
;MKLKKLLALALAGAMLTASLTACTPLDAAELVYDSIFGGGSSSTGSTGSTAEDAENRVVAEGAADHFKRIYQITEVSYGVPELTSTIRPAFTPGWFQEDAEGNICKLNRDFPINPALTLDDFLSDSLKDYCVQNNYVGFFAFESTGMSASGQAEQFKNINSVPQVGVKLPYGPPAPTKLQVGVCHKTVAGLEYCLVVVVGTR
;
A
#
# COMPACT_ATOMS: atom_id res chain seq x y z
N MET A 1 11.82 9.16 -47.17
CA MET A 1 11.45 9.46 -45.77
C MET A 1 10.02 9.06 -45.36
N LYS A 2 9.19 8.48 -46.23
CA LYS A 2 7.77 8.17 -45.95
C LYS A 2 7.54 6.74 -45.41
N LEU A 3 8.45 5.81 -45.72
CA LEU A 3 8.30 4.39 -45.31
C LEU A 3 8.52 4.14 -43.81
N LYS A 4 9.46 4.86 -43.18
CA LYS A 4 9.77 4.72 -41.74
C LYS A 4 8.64 5.20 -40.83
N LYS A 5 7.86 6.20 -41.28
CA LYS A 5 6.69 6.71 -40.51
C LYS A 5 5.49 5.78 -40.58
N LEU A 6 5.33 5.04 -41.68
CA LEU A 6 4.26 4.05 -41.83
C LEU A 6 4.54 2.79 -40.96
N LEU A 7 5.82 2.40 -40.84
CA LEU A 7 6.18 1.26 -40.00
C LEU A 7 5.97 1.54 -38.52
N ALA A 8 6.25 2.77 -38.06
CA ALA A 8 6.01 3.18 -36.66
C ALA A 8 4.51 3.21 -36.31
N LEU A 9 3.66 3.62 -37.27
CA LEU A 9 2.20 3.60 -37.04
C LEU A 9 1.62 2.19 -36.99
N ALA A 10 2.15 1.26 -37.78
CA ALA A 10 1.73 -0.13 -37.78
C ALA A 10 2.13 -0.89 -36.48
N LEU A 11 3.31 -0.55 -35.92
CA LEU A 11 3.72 -1.12 -34.61
C LEU A 11 2.90 -0.58 -33.45
N ALA A 12 2.55 0.71 -33.47
CA ALA A 12 1.69 1.30 -32.43
C ALA A 12 0.27 0.73 -32.45
N GLY A 13 -0.27 0.45 -33.63
CA GLY A 13 -1.58 -0.20 -33.79
C GLY A 13 -1.63 -1.65 -33.30
N ALA A 14 -0.55 -2.40 -33.46
CA ALA A 14 -0.48 -3.80 -33.03
C ALA A 14 -0.36 -3.97 -31.50
N MET A 15 0.21 -2.97 -30.79
CA MET A 15 0.29 -3.00 -29.32
C MET A 15 -1.03 -2.62 -28.65
N LEU A 16 -1.87 -1.82 -29.31
CA LEU A 16 -3.18 -1.44 -28.74
C LEU A 16 -4.24 -2.56 -28.83
N THR A 17 -4.09 -3.52 -29.74
CA THR A 17 -5.02 -4.64 -29.87
C THR A 17 -4.68 -5.84 -28.99
N ALA A 18 -3.45 -5.92 -28.47
CA ALA A 18 -3.03 -7.00 -27.56
C ALA A 18 -3.45 -6.78 -26.11
N SER A 19 -3.83 -5.54 -25.71
CA SER A 19 -4.21 -5.21 -24.35
C SER A 19 -5.71 -5.39 -24.05
N LEU A 20 -6.52 -5.77 -25.02
CA LEU A 20 -7.98 -5.94 -24.84
C LEU A 20 -8.46 -7.40 -24.76
N THR A 21 -7.56 -8.39 -24.80
CA THR A 21 -7.96 -9.81 -24.78
C THR A 21 -7.31 -10.64 -23.67
N ALA A 22 -6.81 -10.01 -22.62
CA ALA A 22 -6.33 -10.73 -21.43
C ALA A 22 -7.36 -10.65 -20.29
N CYS A 23 -8.60 -11.05 -20.53
CA CYS A 23 -9.42 -11.65 -19.49
C CYS A 23 -8.86 -13.04 -19.26
N THR A 24 -7.97 -13.20 -18.30
CA THR A 24 -7.45 -14.50 -17.91
C THR A 24 -8.53 -15.27 -17.15
N PRO A 25 -8.60 -16.60 -17.30
CA PRO A 25 -9.58 -17.43 -16.57
C PRO A 25 -9.35 -17.45 -15.04
N LEU A 26 -8.36 -16.72 -14.52
CA LEU A 26 -8.13 -16.57 -13.09
C LEU A 26 -9.19 -15.72 -12.38
N ASP A 27 -9.72 -14.68 -13.06
CA ASP A 27 -10.71 -13.78 -12.46
C ASP A 27 -12.04 -14.50 -12.11
N ALA A 28 -12.38 -15.54 -12.89
CA ALA A 28 -13.59 -16.32 -12.62
C ALA A 28 -13.43 -17.29 -11.43
N ALA A 29 -12.22 -17.75 -11.16
CA ALA A 29 -11.95 -18.67 -10.04
C ALA A 29 -11.92 -17.93 -8.69
N GLU A 30 -11.44 -16.69 -8.68
CA GLU A 30 -11.36 -15.86 -7.46
C GLU A 30 -12.75 -15.38 -7.02
N LEU A 31 -13.61 -14.99 -7.95
CA LEU A 31 -15.02 -14.66 -7.67
C LEU A 31 -15.81 -15.85 -7.11
N VAL A 32 -15.48 -17.07 -7.52
CA VAL A 32 -16.14 -18.30 -7.03
C VAL A 32 -15.61 -18.67 -5.64
N TYR A 33 -14.33 -18.43 -5.37
CA TYR A 33 -13.73 -18.72 -4.05
C TYR A 33 -14.32 -17.84 -2.94
N ASP A 34 -14.46 -16.54 -3.19
CA ASP A 34 -15.07 -15.61 -2.23
C ASP A 34 -16.55 -15.90 -1.98
N SER A 35 -17.27 -16.39 -2.98
CA SER A 35 -18.70 -16.74 -2.84
C SER A 35 -18.93 -18.05 -2.07
N ILE A 36 -17.96 -18.95 -2.00
CA ILE A 36 -18.12 -20.29 -1.41
C ILE A 36 -17.49 -20.38 -0.02
N PHE A 37 -16.41 -19.64 0.24
CA PHE A 37 -15.62 -19.76 1.47
C PHE A 37 -15.58 -18.48 2.34
N GLY A 38 -16.13 -17.37 1.87
CA GLY A 38 -16.23 -16.11 2.59
C GLY A 38 -17.28 -16.11 3.70
N GLY A 39 -17.07 -16.90 4.73
CA GLY A 39 -17.90 -16.93 5.94
C GLY A 39 -17.59 -15.76 6.87
N GLY A 40 -18.44 -14.72 6.84
CA GLY A 40 -18.77 -13.90 8.00
C GLY A 40 -17.84 -12.78 8.39
N SER A 41 -18.11 -11.58 7.91
CA SER A 41 -18.36 -10.43 8.81
C SER A 41 -19.04 -9.32 8.03
N SER A 42 -20.25 -8.97 8.44
CA SER A 42 -21.07 -7.92 7.90
C SER A 42 -20.44 -6.55 8.17
N SER A 43 -20.10 -5.83 7.11
CA SER A 43 -20.16 -4.38 7.12
C SER A 43 -20.86 -3.90 5.85
N THR A 44 -22.02 -3.34 6.06
CA THR A 44 -22.87 -2.63 5.10
C THR A 44 -22.09 -1.54 4.37
N GLY A 45 -21.99 -1.68 3.04
CA GLY A 45 -21.41 -0.66 2.17
C GLY A 45 -21.15 -1.22 0.79
N SER A 46 -22.23 -1.48 0.03
CA SER A 46 -22.19 -1.87 -1.37
C SER A 46 -21.49 -0.81 -2.20
N THR A 47 -20.35 -1.17 -2.77
CA THR A 47 -19.94 -0.76 -4.14
C THR A 47 -18.96 -1.82 -4.61
N GLY A 48 -19.12 -2.33 -5.82
CA GLY A 48 -18.34 -3.42 -6.39
C GLY A 48 -16.84 -3.19 -6.17
N SER A 49 -16.16 -4.26 -5.74
CA SER A 49 -14.70 -4.30 -5.65
C SER A 49 -14.11 -3.83 -6.98
N THR A 50 -13.37 -2.73 -6.94
CA THR A 50 -12.67 -2.22 -8.12
C THR A 50 -11.38 -3.03 -8.30
N ALA A 51 -10.79 -3.01 -9.49
CA ALA A 51 -9.47 -3.62 -9.71
C ALA A 51 -8.42 -3.08 -8.72
N GLU A 52 -8.53 -1.79 -8.34
CA GLU A 52 -7.70 -1.15 -7.31
C GLU A 52 -7.86 -1.84 -5.95
N ASP A 53 -9.08 -2.23 -5.56
CA ASP A 53 -9.30 -2.91 -4.27
C ASP A 53 -8.67 -4.31 -4.25
N ALA A 54 -8.71 -5.04 -5.37
CA ALA A 54 -8.07 -6.34 -5.50
C ALA A 54 -6.53 -6.23 -5.42
N GLU A 55 -5.94 -5.25 -6.09
CA GLU A 55 -4.49 -4.97 -6.02
C GLU A 55 -4.07 -4.56 -4.60
N ASN A 56 -4.80 -3.64 -3.98
CA ASN A 56 -4.58 -3.22 -2.60
C ASN A 56 -4.63 -4.40 -1.63
N ARG A 57 -5.52 -5.36 -1.88
CA ARG A 57 -5.66 -6.56 -1.07
C ARG A 57 -4.43 -7.46 -1.15
N VAL A 58 -3.88 -7.70 -2.34
CA VAL A 58 -2.66 -8.50 -2.52
C VAL A 58 -1.48 -7.87 -1.77
N VAL A 59 -1.32 -6.55 -1.88
CA VAL A 59 -0.25 -5.84 -1.16
C VAL A 59 -0.45 -5.91 0.34
N ALA A 60 -1.69 -5.73 0.82
CA ALA A 60 -2.02 -5.79 2.24
C ALA A 60 -1.76 -7.19 2.82
N GLU A 61 -2.04 -8.24 2.08
CA GLU A 61 -1.73 -9.62 2.47
C GLU A 61 -0.22 -9.86 2.55
N GLY A 62 0.56 -9.35 1.61
CA GLY A 62 2.03 -9.42 1.64
C GLY A 62 2.61 -8.71 2.87
N ALA A 63 2.09 -7.53 3.21
CA ALA A 63 2.47 -6.82 4.43
C ALA A 63 2.08 -7.62 5.68
N ALA A 64 0.84 -8.13 5.74
CA ALA A 64 0.37 -8.94 6.86
C ALA A 64 1.21 -10.20 7.06
N ASP A 65 1.59 -10.89 5.98
CA ASP A 65 2.41 -12.10 6.04
C ASP A 65 3.82 -11.85 6.60
N HIS A 66 4.37 -10.66 6.37
CA HIS A 66 5.62 -10.28 7.02
C HIS A 66 5.47 -10.30 8.54
N PHE A 67 4.43 -9.66 9.09
CA PHE A 67 4.18 -9.59 10.53
C PHE A 67 3.76 -10.94 11.12
N LYS A 68 2.99 -11.76 10.39
CA LYS A 68 2.65 -13.13 10.80
C LYS A 68 3.88 -14.01 11.00
N ARG A 69 4.93 -13.82 10.20
CA ARG A 69 6.20 -14.59 10.35
C ARG A 69 6.96 -14.22 11.61
N ILE A 70 6.80 -13.01 12.11
CA ILE A 70 7.52 -12.50 13.29
C ILE A 70 6.70 -12.71 14.57
N TYR A 71 5.39 -12.55 14.49
CA TYR A 71 4.48 -12.59 15.62
C TYR A 71 3.42 -13.68 15.45
N GLN A 72 2.82 -14.11 16.55
CA GLN A 72 1.71 -15.05 16.53
C GLN A 72 0.39 -14.32 16.24
N ILE A 73 0.22 -13.85 15.03
CA ILE A 73 -0.97 -13.13 14.58
C ILE A 73 -2.11 -14.14 14.38
N THR A 74 -3.22 -13.92 15.06
CA THR A 74 -4.41 -14.79 15.02
C THR A 74 -5.56 -14.16 14.21
N GLU A 75 -5.54 -12.84 14.03
CA GLU A 75 -6.61 -12.11 13.38
C GLU A 75 -6.04 -11.00 12.48
N VAL A 76 -6.55 -10.90 11.24
CA VAL A 76 -6.17 -9.84 10.30
C VAL A 76 -7.42 -9.19 9.75
N SER A 77 -7.46 -7.87 9.78
CA SER A 77 -8.48 -7.03 9.15
C SER A 77 -7.84 -6.07 8.15
N TYR A 78 -8.62 -5.55 7.22
CA TYR A 78 -8.13 -4.71 6.15
C TYR A 78 -8.91 -3.39 6.09
N GLY A 79 -8.20 -2.35 5.65
CA GLY A 79 -8.72 -1.01 5.55
C GLY A 79 -8.39 -0.17 6.79
N VAL A 80 -7.83 1.01 6.51
CA VAL A 80 -7.58 2.10 7.47
C VAL A 80 -8.15 3.35 6.81
N PRO A 81 -9.35 3.77 7.17
CA PRO A 81 -10.06 4.88 6.51
C PRO A 81 -9.24 6.17 6.45
N GLU A 82 -8.44 6.47 7.48
CA GLU A 82 -7.61 7.67 7.58
C GLU A 82 -6.50 7.68 6.54
N LEU A 83 -6.04 6.50 6.10
CA LEU A 83 -5.07 6.38 5.01
C LEU A 83 -5.62 7.00 3.71
N THR A 84 -6.86 6.72 3.37
CA THR A 84 -7.49 7.23 2.14
C THR A 84 -8.05 8.63 2.29
N SER A 85 -8.64 8.96 3.45
CA SER A 85 -9.33 10.24 3.68
C SER A 85 -8.39 11.39 4.05
N THR A 86 -7.26 11.10 4.71
CA THR A 86 -6.38 12.13 5.29
C THR A 86 -4.95 12.02 4.76
N ILE A 87 -4.34 10.84 4.86
CA ILE A 87 -2.90 10.67 4.54
C ILE A 87 -2.67 10.71 3.02
N ARG A 88 -3.45 9.95 2.24
CA ARG A 88 -3.34 9.92 0.77
C ARG A 88 -3.44 11.31 0.13
N PRO A 89 -4.41 12.19 0.47
CA PRO A 89 -4.45 13.55 -0.08
C PRO A 89 -3.20 14.38 0.21
N ALA A 90 -2.67 14.28 1.42
CA ALA A 90 -1.52 15.05 1.87
C ALA A 90 -0.17 14.52 1.35
N PHE A 91 -0.10 13.25 0.97
CA PHE A 91 1.15 12.62 0.55
C PHE A 91 1.82 13.35 -0.60
N THR A 92 3.13 13.50 -0.54
CA THR A 92 4.01 14.01 -1.60
C THR A 92 5.33 13.23 -1.60
N PRO A 93 6.00 13.07 -2.76
CA PRO A 93 7.35 12.50 -2.84
C PRO A 93 8.37 13.20 -1.94
N GLY A 94 8.17 14.48 -1.63
CA GLY A 94 9.02 15.22 -0.69
C GLY A 94 9.05 14.65 0.73
N TRP A 95 8.16 13.72 1.08
CA TRP A 95 8.26 12.99 2.36
C TRP A 95 9.45 12.03 2.42
N PHE A 96 10.04 11.68 1.26
CA PHE A 96 11.22 10.83 1.20
C PHE A 96 12.50 11.62 1.43
N GLN A 97 13.47 10.96 2.08
CA GLN A 97 14.87 11.38 2.09
C GLN A 97 15.64 10.55 1.08
N GLU A 98 16.50 11.21 0.32
CA GLU A 98 17.43 10.59 -0.61
C GLU A 98 18.82 10.54 0.02
N ASP A 99 19.61 9.52 -0.33
CA ASP A 99 21.04 9.46 -0.03
C ASP A 99 21.84 10.36 -0.99
N ALA A 100 23.16 10.36 -0.85
CA ALA A 100 24.04 11.17 -1.68
C ALA A 100 23.99 10.78 -3.18
N GLU A 101 23.57 9.58 -3.48
CA GLU A 101 23.41 9.01 -4.81
C GLU A 101 22.01 9.24 -5.40
N GLY A 102 21.08 9.83 -4.62
CA GLY A 102 19.71 10.11 -5.04
C GLY A 102 18.74 8.92 -4.86
N ASN A 103 19.12 7.89 -4.11
CA ASN A 103 18.22 6.79 -3.80
C ASN A 103 17.37 7.11 -2.58
N ILE A 104 16.11 6.78 -2.65
CA ILE A 104 15.18 6.90 -1.50
C ILE A 104 15.64 5.94 -0.41
N CYS A 105 16.01 6.49 0.76
CA CYS A 105 16.52 5.71 1.88
C CYS A 105 15.54 5.58 3.05
N LYS A 106 14.71 6.59 3.30
CA LYS A 106 13.71 6.59 4.39
C LYS A 106 12.68 7.69 4.22
N LEU A 107 11.63 7.68 5.03
CA LEU A 107 10.72 8.81 5.18
C LEU A 107 11.34 9.85 6.13
N ASN A 108 11.23 11.12 5.75
CA ASN A 108 11.72 12.25 6.54
C ASN A 108 10.69 12.65 7.61
N ARG A 109 10.89 12.22 8.84
CA ARG A 109 9.99 12.52 9.97
C ARG A 109 9.82 14.02 10.21
N ASP A 110 10.89 14.79 9.98
CA ASP A 110 10.94 16.24 10.21
C ASP A 110 10.46 17.04 8.98
N PHE A 111 9.97 16.37 7.93
CA PHE A 111 9.44 17.04 6.74
C PHE A 111 8.31 18.00 7.14
N PRO A 112 8.39 19.30 6.79
CA PRO A 112 7.38 20.27 7.17
C PRO A 112 6.12 20.08 6.31
N ILE A 113 5.04 19.62 6.91
CA ILE A 113 3.70 19.60 6.30
C ILE A 113 3.18 21.04 6.21
N ASN A 114 3.44 21.82 7.28
CA ASN A 114 3.24 23.26 7.33
C ASN A 114 4.25 23.86 8.34
N PRO A 115 4.34 25.19 8.53
CA PRO A 115 5.31 25.79 9.42
C PRO A 115 5.28 25.33 10.88
N ALA A 116 4.16 24.72 11.32
CA ALA A 116 3.95 24.31 12.70
C ALA A 116 3.78 22.78 12.86
N LEU A 117 3.87 22.00 11.77
CA LEU A 117 3.53 20.58 11.80
C LEU A 117 4.51 19.76 10.95
N THR A 118 5.19 18.82 11.56
CA THR A 118 6.07 17.87 10.88
C THR A 118 5.28 16.68 10.32
N LEU A 119 5.93 15.87 9.47
CA LEU A 119 5.34 14.61 8.99
C LEU A 119 5.03 13.65 10.14
N ASP A 120 5.92 13.57 11.14
CA ASP A 120 5.73 12.71 12.31
C ASP A 120 4.49 13.12 13.11
N ASP A 121 4.34 14.42 13.37
CA ASP A 121 3.18 14.97 14.07
C ASP A 121 1.89 14.79 13.27
N PHE A 122 1.94 15.02 11.96
CA PHE A 122 0.80 14.83 11.05
C PHE A 122 0.30 13.39 11.04
N LEU A 123 1.21 12.42 10.92
CA LEU A 123 0.85 11.00 10.94
C LEU A 123 0.34 10.58 12.33
N SER A 124 0.95 11.10 13.40
CA SER A 124 0.53 10.84 14.77
C SER A 124 -0.89 11.35 15.04
N ASP A 125 -1.24 12.53 14.56
CA ASP A 125 -2.60 13.08 14.69
C ASP A 125 -3.59 12.35 13.79
N SER A 126 -3.21 12.07 12.54
CA SER A 126 -4.08 11.34 11.59
C SER A 126 -4.41 9.93 12.06
N LEU A 127 -3.49 9.27 12.75
CA LEU A 127 -3.61 7.89 13.21
C LEU A 127 -3.82 7.79 14.74
N LYS A 128 -4.22 8.88 15.39
CA LYS A 128 -4.32 8.95 16.86
C LYS A 128 -5.23 7.89 17.47
N ASP A 129 -6.31 7.54 16.79
CA ASP A 129 -7.27 6.54 17.28
C ASP A 129 -6.66 5.13 17.31
N TYR A 130 -5.62 4.88 16.52
CA TYR A 130 -4.83 3.66 16.51
C TYR A 130 -3.62 3.74 17.44
N CYS A 131 -3.15 4.95 17.79
CA CYS A 131 -1.99 5.18 18.65
C CYS A 131 -2.33 5.04 20.14
N VAL A 132 -3.17 4.08 20.50
CA VAL A 132 -3.49 3.76 21.89
C VAL A 132 -2.39 2.92 22.54
N GLN A 133 -2.46 2.77 23.85
CA GLN A 133 -1.45 2.03 24.61
C GLN A 133 -1.27 0.62 24.07
N ASN A 134 0.01 0.26 23.84
CA ASN A 134 0.43 -1.07 23.38
C ASN A 134 0.13 -1.42 21.91
N ASN A 135 -0.35 -0.50 21.10
CA ASN A 135 -0.44 -0.71 19.67
C ASN A 135 0.90 -0.40 18.96
N TYR A 136 1.19 -1.18 17.94
CA TYR A 136 2.19 -0.84 16.93
C TYR A 136 1.48 -0.12 15.78
N VAL A 137 2.00 1.03 15.36
CA VAL A 137 1.50 1.73 14.17
C VAL A 137 2.70 2.07 13.30
N GLY A 138 2.70 1.59 12.07
CA GLY A 138 3.71 1.89 11.07
C GLY A 138 3.08 2.42 9.80
N PHE A 139 3.68 3.48 9.24
CA PHE A 139 3.39 3.98 7.91
C PHE A 139 4.57 3.67 7.00
N PHE A 140 4.28 3.09 5.85
CA PHE A 140 5.24 2.69 4.82
C PHE A 140 4.84 3.33 3.50
N ALA A 141 5.81 3.76 2.72
CA ALA A 141 5.56 4.26 1.38
C ALA A 141 6.75 3.94 0.46
N PHE A 142 6.47 3.64 -0.80
CA PHE A 142 7.48 3.39 -1.82
C PHE A 142 6.94 3.71 -3.21
N GLU A 143 7.83 4.00 -4.15
CA GLU A 143 7.45 4.14 -5.55
C GLU A 143 7.08 2.77 -6.12
N SER A 144 5.90 2.67 -6.71
CA SER A 144 5.33 1.43 -7.25
C SER A 144 5.13 1.47 -8.77
N THR A 145 5.61 2.52 -9.44
CA THR A 145 5.45 2.70 -10.88
C THR A 145 5.85 1.46 -11.68
N GLY A 146 4.91 0.87 -12.41
CA GLY A 146 5.13 -0.34 -13.21
C GLY A 146 5.29 -1.64 -12.42
N MET A 147 5.13 -1.62 -11.10
CA MET A 147 5.11 -2.84 -10.29
C MET A 147 3.74 -3.50 -10.33
N SER A 148 3.71 -4.81 -10.46
CA SER A 148 2.49 -5.59 -10.20
C SER A 148 2.18 -5.61 -8.70
N ALA A 149 0.93 -5.89 -8.31
CA ALA A 149 0.53 -6.01 -6.90
C ALA A 149 1.38 -7.05 -6.13
N SER A 150 1.71 -8.18 -6.77
CA SER A 150 2.62 -9.17 -6.18
C SER A 150 4.05 -8.64 -6.03
N GLY A 151 4.55 -7.85 -6.97
CA GLY A 151 5.86 -7.19 -6.87
C GLY A 151 5.89 -6.19 -5.69
N GLN A 152 4.82 -5.46 -5.48
CA GLN A 152 4.66 -4.56 -4.34
C GLN A 152 4.58 -5.33 -3.01
N ALA A 153 3.84 -6.44 -2.96
CA ALA A 153 3.77 -7.32 -1.79
C ALA A 153 5.15 -7.90 -1.41
N GLU A 154 5.98 -8.22 -2.42
CA GLU A 154 7.36 -8.70 -2.22
C GLU A 154 8.25 -7.70 -1.48
N GLN A 155 7.98 -6.37 -1.56
CA GLN A 155 8.74 -5.37 -0.84
C GLN A 155 8.72 -5.62 0.68
N PHE A 156 7.66 -6.19 1.21
CA PHE A 156 7.52 -6.52 2.62
C PHE A 156 8.28 -7.78 3.07
N LYS A 157 8.91 -8.54 2.16
CA LYS A 157 9.81 -9.65 2.55
C LYS A 157 11.06 -9.12 3.25
N ASN A 158 11.49 -7.89 2.90
CA ASN A 158 12.56 -7.19 3.59
C ASN A 158 12.08 -5.79 3.99
N ILE A 159 11.29 -5.72 5.06
CA ILE A 159 10.64 -4.47 5.50
C ILE A 159 11.65 -3.35 5.83
N ASN A 160 12.88 -3.69 6.16
CA ASN A 160 13.91 -2.69 6.46
C ASN A 160 14.35 -1.90 5.22
N SER A 161 14.07 -2.41 4.02
CA SER A 161 14.34 -1.72 2.76
C SER A 161 13.19 -0.83 2.29
N VAL A 162 12.01 -0.94 2.92
CA VAL A 162 10.85 -0.09 2.60
C VAL A 162 10.89 1.16 3.45
N PRO A 163 10.90 2.38 2.85
CA PRO A 163 10.84 3.63 3.59
C PRO A 163 9.66 3.67 4.56
N GLN A 164 9.93 3.96 5.83
CA GLN A 164 8.91 3.87 6.87
C GLN A 164 9.06 4.94 7.95
N VAL A 165 7.92 5.27 8.57
CA VAL A 165 7.83 6.01 9.81
C VAL A 165 7.04 5.19 10.82
N GLY A 166 7.62 4.90 11.97
CA GLY A 166 6.90 4.36 13.11
C GLY A 166 6.26 5.49 13.88
N VAL A 167 4.93 5.54 13.89
CA VAL A 167 4.16 6.58 14.61
C VAL A 167 4.11 6.25 16.09
N LYS A 168 3.91 4.98 16.42
CA LYS A 168 4.03 4.45 17.77
C LYS A 168 4.57 3.04 17.71
N LEU A 169 5.69 2.84 18.35
CA LEU A 169 6.32 1.53 18.47
C LEU A 169 6.19 1.07 19.92
N PRO A 170 5.47 -0.02 20.20
CA PRO A 170 5.52 -0.66 21.50
C PRO A 170 6.88 -1.35 21.62
N TYR A 171 7.75 -0.84 22.47
CA TYR A 171 8.93 -1.56 22.87
C TYR A 171 8.55 -2.52 24.01
N GLY A 172 8.69 -3.79 23.74
CA GLY A 172 8.51 -4.85 24.73
C GLY A 172 7.26 -5.71 24.58
N PRO A 173 7.24 -6.84 25.27
CA PRO A 173 6.12 -7.78 25.26
C PRO A 173 4.88 -7.19 25.99
N PRO A 174 3.67 -7.70 25.67
CA PRO A 174 3.44 -8.77 24.72
C PRO A 174 3.38 -8.26 23.26
N ALA A 175 3.74 -9.14 22.33
CA ALA A 175 3.63 -8.90 20.88
C ALA A 175 2.17 -8.73 20.45
N PRO A 176 1.89 -8.05 19.32
CA PRO A 176 0.55 -7.95 18.79
C PRO A 176 0.04 -9.32 18.35
N THR A 177 -1.26 -9.56 18.55
CA THR A 177 -1.95 -10.77 18.11
C THR A 177 -2.93 -10.50 16.98
N LYS A 178 -3.28 -9.24 16.76
CA LYS A 178 -4.17 -8.78 15.71
C LYS A 178 -3.48 -7.75 14.83
N LEU A 179 -3.77 -7.77 13.53
CA LEU A 179 -3.33 -6.77 12.56
C LEU A 179 -4.52 -6.12 11.86
N GLN A 180 -4.36 -4.83 11.60
CA GLN A 180 -5.17 -4.11 10.63
C GLN A 180 -4.23 -3.50 9.59
N VAL A 181 -4.49 -3.71 8.31
CA VAL A 181 -3.63 -3.24 7.22
C VAL A 181 -4.45 -2.44 6.24
N GLY A 182 -4.06 -1.20 6.00
CA GLY A 182 -4.62 -0.34 4.95
C GLY A 182 -3.60 -0.14 3.84
N VAL A 183 -4.05 -0.19 2.60
CA VAL A 183 -3.24 0.09 1.40
C VAL A 183 -4.01 1.02 0.49
N CYS A 184 -3.33 1.96 -0.11
CA CYS A 184 -3.85 2.75 -1.22
C CYS A 184 -2.71 3.23 -2.12
N HIS A 185 -3.06 3.68 -3.32
CA HIS A 185 -2.10 4.24 -4.27
C HIS A 185 -2.36 5.72 -4.51
N LYS A 186 -1.29 6.45 -4.85
CA LYS A 186 -1.37 7.84 -5.28
C LYS A 186 -0.38 8.11 -6.40
N THR A 187 -0.88 8.67 -7.50
CA THR A 187 -0.04 9.16 -8.59
C THR A 187 0.34 10.62 -8.35
N VAL A 188 1.63 10.91 -8.40
CA VAL A 188 2.18 12.27 -8.30
C VAL A 188 3.20 12.47 -9.41
N ALA A 189 3.01 13.49 -10.22
CA ALA A 189 3.90 13.82 -11.36
C ALA A 189 4.16 12.64 -12.33
N GLY A 190 3.19 11.74 -12.48
CA GLY A 190 3.29 10.57 -13.38
C GLY A 190 3.95 9.34 -12.75
N LEU A 191 4.41 9.42 -11.52
CA LEU A 191 4.91 8.30 -10.74
C LEU A 191 3.82 7.79 -9.79
N GLU A 192 3.69 6.49 -9.66
CA GLU A 192 2.77 5.86 -8.74
C GLU A 192 3.47 5.50 -7.44
N TYR A 193 2.80 5.72 -6.32
CA TYR A 193 3.28 5.42 -4.98
C TYR A 193 2.28 4.54 -4.26
N CYS A 194 2.78 3.47 -3.65
CA CYS A 194 2.03 2.63 -2.73
C CYS A 194 2.20 3.14 -1.30
N LEU A 195 1.09 3.36 -0.62
CA LEU A 195 1.03 3.83 0.76
C LEU A 195 0.40 2.73 1.61
N VAL A 196 1.04 2.38 2.71
CA VAL A 196 0.60 1.28 3.58
C VAL A 196 0.63 1.71 5.04
N VAL A 197 -0.46 1.47 5.76
CA VAL A 197 -0.52 1.59 7.21
C VAL A 197 -0.71 0.21 7.81
N VAL A 198 0.09 -0.11 8.80
CA VAL A 198 -0.02 -1.36 9.57
C VAL A 198 -0.23 -1.02 11.04
N VAL A 199 -1.32 -1.55 11.61
CA VAL A 199 -1.66 -1.41 13.03
C VAL A 199 -1.64 -2.78 13.67
N GLY A 200 -0.78 -2.97 14.64
CA GLY A 200 -0.71 -4.19 15.45
C GLY A 200 -1.33 -3.95 16.83
N THR A 201 -2.32 -4.74 17.22
CA THR A 201 -2.98 -4.66 18.52
C THR A 201 -2.86 -5.98 19.29
N ARG A 202 -3.11 -5.90 20.61
CA ARG A 202 -3.04 -7.04 21.54
C ARG A 202 -4.41 -7.57 21.88
#